data_05f9bf0cb4b69047836e9cd778275004
#
_entry.id   05f9bf0cb4b69047836e9cd778275004
#
_cell.length_a   1.000
_cell.length_b   1.000
_cell.length_c   1.000
_cell.angle_alpha   90.00
_cell.angle_beta   90.00
_cell.angle_gamma   90.00
#
_symmetry.space_group_name_H-M   'P 1'
#
loop_
_entity.id
_entity.type
_entity.pdbx_description
1 polymer ?
#
loop_
_entity_poly.entity_id
_entity_poly.type
_entity_poly.pdbx_seq_one_letter_code
_entity_poly.pdbx_strand_id
1 'polypeptide(L)'
;VLYKIKLKNDDDSVLVDDAVYEYLVNDPYLVRIDLINNLRKHSSGCAVFQKTWKKANGGYKTETIYLHKLIAEKFLEHTRTNKKKLVGARNGNKLDCRLENLVYRSRSVASRQRKTSSKVGYTGVYKENNRYRAVISVNRKSIHIGMFATAEEAALAYNKKSRELYGDDGKINVISTRKAAALAKEVG
;
A
#
# COMPACT_ATOMS: atom_id res chain seq x y z
N VAL A 1 -5.57 -22.19 0.31
CA VAL A 1 -5.58 -21.96 -1.15
C VAL A 1 -5.58 -20.46 -1.42
N LEU A 2 -4.94 -20.01 -2.51
CA LEU A 2 -4.92 -18.61 -2.96
C LEU A 2 -5.73 -18.47 -4.23
N TYR A 3 -6.60 -17.49 -4.27
CA TYR A 3 -7.42 -17.19 -5.44
C TYR A 3 -6.97 -15.89 -6.11
N LYS A 4 -7.06 -15.88 -7.44
CA LYS A 4 -6.84 -14.70 -8.28
C LYS A 4 -8.18 -14.29 -8.90
N ILE A 5 -8.67 -13.11 -8.53
CA ILE A 5 -9.90 -12.54 -9.09
C ILE A 5 -9.52 -11.54 -10.16
N LYS A 6 -9.89 -11.78 -11.40
CA LYS A 6 -9.58 -10.92 -12.55
C LYS A 6 -10.31 -9.58 -12.45
N LEU A 7 -9.66 -8.50 -12.81
CA LEU A 7 -10.27 -7.18 -12.89
C LEU A 7 -10.85 -6.92 -14.28
N LYS A 8 -12.01 -6.26 -14.32
CA LYS A 8 -12.77 -6.05 -15.57
C LYS A 8 -12.11 -5.06 -16.53
N ASN A 9 -11.30 -4.16 -16.03
CA ASN A 9 -10.69 -3.05 -16.78
C ASN A 9 -9.16 -3.05 -16.77
N ASP A 10 -8.53 -4.15 -16.31
CA ASP A 10 -7.08 -4.24 -16.19
C ASP A 10 -6.66 -5.71 -16.29
N ASP A 11 -5.46 -5.99 -16.74
CA ASP A 11 -4.91 -7.36 -16.81
C ASP A 11 -4.45 -7.88 -15.46
N ASP A 12 -4.34 -7.00 -14.46
CA ASP A 12 -4.05 -7.38 -13.08
C ASP A 12 -5.18 -8.18 -12.45
N SER A 13 -4.82 -8.92 -11.42
CA SER A 13 -5.75 -9.70 -10.60
C SER A 13 -5.58 -9.36 -9.12
N VAL A 14 -6.68 -9.47 -8.38
CA VAL A 14 -6.65 -9.38 -6.92
C VAL A 14 -6.30 -10.75 -6.34
N LEU A 15 -5.41 -10.77 -5.35
CA LEU A 15 -5.09 -11.96 -4.57
C LEU A 15 -5.93 -11.97 -3.28
N VAL A 16 -6.55 -13.10 -2.99
CA VAL A 16 -7.32 -13.32 -1.75
C VAL A 16 -7.09 -14.72 -1.21
N ASP A 17 -7.25 -14.88 0.11
CA ASP A 17 -7.25 -16.17 0.79
C ASP A 17 -8.55 -16.94 0.52
N ASP A 18 -8.52 -18.22 0.80
CA ASP A 18 -9.64 -19.15 0.73
C ASP A 18 -10.90 -18.65 1.48
N ALA A 19 -10.74 -18.32 2.76
CA ALA A 19 -11.84 -17.81 3.59
C ALA A 19 -12.44 -16.50 3.07
N VAL A 20 -11.60 -15.62 2.50
CA VAL A 20 -12.06 -14.38 1.87
C VAL A 20 -12.84 -14.69 0.59
N TYR A 21 -12.31 -15.58 -0.25
CA TYR A 21 -12.99 -16.00 -1.48
C TYR A 21 -14.37 -16.61 -1.18
N GLU A 22 -14.44 -17.54 -0.23
CA GLU A 22 -15.70 -18.13 0.21
C GLU A 22 -16.72 -17.07 0.70
N TYR A 23 -16.27 -16.10 1.48
CA TYR A 23 -17.11 -14.98 1.87
C TYR A 23 -17.66 -14.21 0.67
N LEU A 24 -16.82 -13.89 -0.30
CA LEU A 24 -17.21 -13.09 -1.47
C LEU A 24 -18.21 -13.82 -2.37
N VAL A 25 -18.15 -15.15 -2.47
CA VAL A 25 -19.05 -15.97 -3.31
C VAL A 25 -20.34 -16.42 -2.61
N ASN A 26 -20.38 -16.37 -1.28
CA ASN A 26 -21.51 -16.86 -0.50
C ASN A 26 -22.33 -15.77 0.19
N ASP A 27 -21.78 -14.53 0.33
CA ASP A 27 -22.54 -13.43 0.94
C ASP A 27 -23.70 -13.02 0.01
N PRO A 28 -24.97 -13.08 0.49
CA PRO A 28 -26.14 -12.86 -0.36
C PRO A 28 -26.18 -11.47 -1.01
N TYR A 29 -25.63 -10.44 -0.33
CA TYR A 29 -25.57 -9.09 -0.88
C TYR A 29 -24.53 -8.99 -1.98
N LEU A 30 -23.33 -9.52 -1.75
CA LEU A 30 -22.21 -9.46 -2.71
C LEU A 30 -22.52 -10.27 -3.98
N VAL A 31 -23.17 -11.42 -3.83
CA VAL A 31 -23.66 -12.25 -4.96
C VAL A 31 -24.73 -11.50 -5.75
N ARG A 32 -25.72 -10.91 -5.07
CA ARG A 32 -26.81 -10.16 -5.74
C ARG A 32 -26.29 -8.98 -6.57
N ILE A 33 -25.24 -8.30 -6.13
CA ILE A 33 -24.64 -7.18 -6.87
C ILE A 33 -23.60 -7.64 -7.90
N ASP A 34 -23.32 -8.95 -7.95
CA ASP A 34 -22.30 -9.56 -8.81
C ASP A 34 -20.92 -8.88 -8.66
N LEU A 35 -20.49 -8.74 -7.38
CA LEU A 35 -19.28 -8.01 -7.02
C LEU A 35 -18.05 -8.56 -7.72
N ILE A 36 -17.84 -9.88 -7.69
CA ILE A 36 -16.62 -10.53 -8.20
C ILE A 36 -16.41 -10.25 -9.69
N ASN A 37 -17.44 -10.40 -10.50
CA ASN A 37 -17.36 -10.21 -11.95
C ASN A 37 -17.31 -8.73 -12.37
N ASN A 38 -17.57 -7.82 -11.44
CA ASN A 38 -17.60 -6.38 -11.70
C ASN A 38 -16.52 -5.58 -10.95
N LEU A 39 -15.54 -6.28 -10.34
CA LEU A 39 -14.37 -5.61 -9.77
C LEU A 39 -13.54 -4.90 -10.84
N ARG A 40 -13.12 -3.68 -10.52
CA ARG A 40 -12.32 -2.81 -11.39
C ARG A 40 -11.12 -2.25 -10.63
N LYS A 41 -10.05 -1.96 -11.35
CA LYS A 41 -8.92 -1.21 -10.79
C LYS A 41 -9.24 0.27 -10.76
N HIS A 42 -9.20 0.85 -9.59
CA HIS A 42 -9.35 2.28 -9.36
C HIS A 42 -8.01 2.99 -9.61
N SER A 43 -8.05 4.29 -9.96
CA SER A 43 -6.84 5.12 -10.17
C SER A 43 -5.88 5.14 -8.95
N SER A 44 -6.39 4.88 -7.75
CA SER A 44 -5.58 4.70 -6.54
C SER A 44 -4.80 3.38 -6.49
N GLY A 45 -5.01 2.47 -7.45
CA GLY A 45 -4.42 1.13 -7.51
C GLY A 45 -5.14 0.07 -6.67
N CYS A 46 -6.30 0.38 -6.06
CA CYS A 46 -7.12 -0.58 -5.32
C CYS A 46 -8.17 -1.22 -6.22
N ALA A 47 -8.62 -2.43 -5.86
CA ALA A 47 -9.81 -3.02 -6.45
C ALA A 47 -11.08 -2.43 -5.85
N VAL A 48 -12.02 -2.03 -6.72
CA VAL A 48 -13.29 -1.44 -6.34
C VAL A 48 -14.42 -2.05 -7.15
N PHE A 49 -15.60 -2.08 -6.54
CA PHE A 49 -16.87 -2.24 -7.22
C PHE A 49 -17.60 -0.90 -7.22
N GLN A 50 -18.13 -0.50 -8.36
CA GLN A 50 -18.92 0.73 -8.49
C GLN A 50 -20.22 0.43 -9.20
N LYS A 51 -21.32 0.86 -8.62
CA LYS A 51 -22.64 0.78 -9.21
C LYS A 51 -23.37 2.12 -9.08
N THR A 52 -23.99 2.53 -10.15
CA THR A 52 -24.75 3.78 -10.21
C THR A 52 -26.21 3.48 -10.44
N TRP A 53 -27.07 4.07 -9.63
CA TRP A 53 -28.53 3.97 -9.74
C TRP A 53 -29.13 5.34 -10.03
N LYS A 54 -30.23 5.33 -10.79
CA LYS A 54 -31.09 6.50 -10.95
C LYS A 54 -31.95 6.66 -9.69
N LYS A 55 -31.99 7.84 -9.10
CA LYS A 55 -32.85 8.15 -7.95
C LYS A 55 -34.29 8.38 -8.41
N ALA A 56 -35.27 8.10 -7.55
CA ALA A 56 -36.70 8.35 -7.84
C ALA A 56 -37.03 9.83 -8.08
N ASN A 57 -36.31 10.74 -7.40
CA ASN A 57 -36.43 12.19 -7.51
C ASN A 57 -35.53 12.82 -8.57
N GLY A 58 -35.00 12.02 -9.51
CA GLY A 58 -34.03 12.46 -10.50
C GLY A 58 -32.58 12.43 -9.98
N GLY A 59 -31.62 12.47 -10.91
CA GLY A 59 -30.18 12.34 -10.60
C GLY A 59 -29.74 10.90 -10.37
N TYR A 60 -28.46 10.73 -9.99
CA TYR A 60 -27.82 9.43 -9.83
C TYR A 60 -27.20 9.29 -8.44
N LYS A 61 -27.17 8.06 -7.92
CA LYS A 61 -26.42 7.67 -6.73
C LYS A 61 -25.37 6.64 -7.14
N THR A 62 -24.10 6.89 -6.82
CA THR A 62 -23.02 5.93 -7.01
C THR A 62 -22.63 5.34 -5.67
N GLU A 63 -22.57 4.03 -5.58
CA GLU A 63 -22.00 3.29 -4.48
C GLU A 63 -20.62 2.76 -4.90
N THR A 64 -19.63 2.97 -4.04
CA THR A 64 -18.27 2.49 -4.26
C THR A 64 -17.86 1.60 -3.09
N ILE A 65 -17.62 0.33 -3.37
CA ILE A 65 -17.11 -0.64 -2.41
C ILE A 65 -15.62 -0.86 -2.71
N TYR A 66 -14.77 -0.50 -1.77
CA TYR A 66 -13.34 -0.82 -1.82
C TYR A 66 -13.12 -2.21 -1.26
N LEU A 67 -12.66 -3.15 -2.09
CA LEU A 67 -12.55 -4.56 -1.70
C LEU A 67 -11.68 -4.76 -0.45
N HIS A 68 -10.50 -4.14 -0.38
CA HIS A 68 -9.62 -4.25 0.78
C HIS A 68 -10.26 -3.73 2.08
N LYS A 69 -11.14 -2.73 2.00
CA LYS A 69 -11.88 -2.24 3.18
C LYS A 69 -12.96 -3.21 3.60
N LEU A 70 -13.75 -3.70 2.64
CA LEU A 70 -14.79 -4.70 2.88
C LEU A 70 -14.21 -5.94 3.60
N ILE A 71 -13.07 -6.45 3.10
CA ILE A 71 -12.38 -7.60 3.69
C ILE A 71 -11.87 -7.27 5.10
N ALA A 72 -11.25 -6.12 5.28
CA ALA A 72 -10.73 -5.72 6.58
C ALA A 72 -11.86 -5.52 7.62
N GLU A 73 -12.99 -4.94 7.23
CA GLU A 73 -14.16 -4.80 8.08
C GLU A 73 -14.75 -6.16 8.49
N LYS A 74 -14.77 -7.12 7.57
CA LYS A 74 -15.31 -8.46 7.86
C LYS A 74 -14.38 -9.29 8.75
N PHE A 75 -13.08 -9.31 8.49
CA PHE A 75 -12.15 -10.27 9.09
C PHE A 75 -11.18 -9.65 10.10
N LEU A 76 -10.90 -8.35 10.04
CA LEU A 76 -9.86 -7.70 10.83
C LEU A 76 -10.40 -6.58 11.74
N GLU A 77 -11.72 -6.42 11.87
CA GLU A 77 -12.32 -5.34 12.67
C GLU A 77 -11.85 -5.37 14.14
N HIS A 78 -11.57 -6.55 14.69
CA HIS A 78 -11.01 -6.71 16.03
C HIS A 78 -9.62 -6.06 16.21
N THR A 79 -8.89 -5.78 15.11
CA THR A 79 -7.59 -5.09 15.14
C THR A 79 -7.71 -3.58 14.96
N ARG A 80 -8.90 -3.09 14.65
CA ARG A 80 -9.19 -1.67 14.47
C ARG A 80 -9.19 -0.95 15.80
N THR A 81 -8.62 0.25 15.85
CA THR A 81 -8.63 1.11 17.04
C THR A 81 -9.00 2.54 16.68
N ASN A 82 -9.32 3.38 17.68
CA ASN A 82 -9.63 4.80 17.45
C ASN A 82 -8.52 5.56 16.71
N LYS A 83 -7.27 5.12 16.82
CA LYS A 83 -6.11 5.71 16.14
C LYS A 83 -5.78 5.03 14.80
N LYS A 84 -6.17 3.76 14.61
CA LYS A 84 -5.86 2.94 13.42
C LYS A 84 -7.16 2.62 12.67
N LYS A 85 -7.59 3.51 11.78
CA LYS A 85 -8.87 3.40 11.03
C LYS A 85 -8.68 3.23 9.53
N LEU A 86 -7.45 3.35 9.02
CA LEU A 86 -7.17 3.26 7.58
C LEU A 86 -6.63 1.87 7.24
N VAL A 87 -7.22 1.22 6.27
CA VAL A 87 -6.75 -0.07 5.77
C VAL A 87 -5.62 0.14 4.76
N GLY A 88 -4.55 -0.60 4.90
CA GLY A 88 -3.41 -0.59 3.99
C GLY A 88 -2.86 -1.99 3.76
N ALA A 89 -1.99 -2.12 2.75
CA ALA A 89 -1.25 -3.33 2.43
C ALA A 89 0.16 -3.26 3.03
N ARG A 90 0.61 -4.29 3.76
CA ARG A 90 1.96 -4.36 4.36
C ARG A 90 3.05 -4.29 3.31
N ASN A 91 2.91 -5.05 2.22
CA ASN A 91 3.85 -5.10 1.11
C ASN A 91 3.71 -3.94 0.12
N GLY A 92 2.75 -3.03 0.33
CA GLY A 92 2.47 -1.90 -0.57
C GLY A 92 1.66 -2.25 -1.82
N ASN A 93 1.42 -3.54 -2.12
CA ASN A 93 0.56 -3.96 -3.21
C ASN A 93 -0.91 -3.91 -2.80
N LYS A 94 -1.66 -2.99 -3.36
CA LYS A 94 -3.07 -2.74 -3.01
C LYS A 94 -4.05 -3.75 -3.63
N LEU A 95 -3.56 -4.61 -4.53
CA LEU A 95 -4.32 -5.73 -5.10
C LEU A 95 -4.05 -7.05 -4.37
N ASP A 96 -3.11 -7.07 -3.44
CA ASP A 96 -2.89 -8.20 -2.54
C ASP A 96 -3.78 -8.01 -1.29
N CYS A 97 -4.97 -8.57 -1.37
CA CYS A 97 -6.01 -8.49 -0.34
C CYS A 97 -6.03 -9.70 0.61
N ARG A 98 -4.91 -10.44 0.72
CA ARG A 98 -4.76 -11.50 1.72
C ARG A 98 -4.81 -10.95 3.13
N LEU A 99 -5.37 -11.70 4.06
CA LEU A 99 -5.54 -11.27 5.45
C LEU A 99 -4.21 -10.94 6.13
N GLU A 100 -3.17 -11.72 5.87
CA GLU A 100 -1.81 -11.46 6.38
C GLU A 100 -1.21 -10.14 5.88
N ASN A 101 -1.62 -9.67 4.70
CA ASN A 101 -1.12 -8.45 4.09
C ASN A 101 -1.94 -7.22 4.46
N LEU A 102 -3.22 -7.36 4.77
CA LEU A 102 -4.07 -6.24 5.17
C LEU A 102 -3.83 -5.85 6.62
N VAL A 103 -3.86 -4.55 6.89
CA VAL A 103 -3.64 -4.02 8.24
C VAL A 103 -4.34 -2.68 8.44
N TYR A 104 -4.92 -2.48 9.63
CA TYR A 104 -5.37 -1.16 10.04
C TYR A 104 -4.20 -0.28 10.47
N ARG A 105 -4.11 0.92 9.91
CA ARG A 105 -3.04 1.89 10.15
C ARG A 105 -3.58 3.23 10.62
N SER A 106 -2.75 3.96 11.36
CA SER A 106 -3.01 5.37 11.65
C SER A 106 -2.78 6.25 10.42
N ARG A 107 -3.31 7.47 10.45
CA ARG A 107 -3.11 8.45 9.36
C ARG A 107 -1.63 8.79 9.16
N SER A 108 -0.84 8.87 10.24
CA SER A 108 0.59 9.13 10.16
C SER A 108 1.35 8.01 9.44
N VAL A 109 1.05 6.74 9.75
CA VAL A 109 1.64 5.58 9.07
C VAL A 109 1.21 5.55 7.60
N ALA A 110 -0.08 5.72 7.30
CA ALA A 110 -0.58 5.74 5.93
C ALA A 110 0.05 6.86 5.09
N SER A 111 0.26 8.05 5.68
CA SER A 111 0.95 9.15 5.02
C SER A 111 2.42 8.84 4.72
N ARG A 112 3.13 8.22 5.67
CA ARG A 112 4.53 7.79 5.52
C ARG A 112 4.71 6.77 4.40
N GLN A 113 3.75 5.86 4.19
CA GLN A 113 3.78 4.81 3.18
C GLN A 113 3.43 5.30 1.75
N ARG A 114 3.14 6.59 1.55
CA ARG A 114 2.85 7.11 0.21
C ARG A 114 4.03 6.91 -0.74
N LYS A 115 3.70 6.79 -2.03
CA LYS A 115 4.72 6.76 -3.09
C LYS A 115 5.54 8.04 -3.04
N THR A 116 6.86 7.91 -3.18
CA THR A 116 7.74 9.09 -3.23
C THR A 116 7.52 9.90 -4.50
N SER A 117 7.61 11.22 -4.38
CA SER A 117 7.69 12.16 -5.51
C SER A 117 9.12 12.64 -5.77
N SER A 118 10.10 12.08 -5.06
CA SER A 118 11.52 12.45 -5.24
C SER A 118 11.97 12.14 -6.67
N LYS A 119 12.66 13.10 -7.30
CA LYS A 119 13.29 12.94 -8.63
C LYS A 119 14.34 11.82 -8.65
N VAL A 120 14.94 11.51 -7.49
CA VAL A 120 15.92 10.42 -7.32
C VAL A 120 15.24 9.05 -7.27
N GLY A 121 13.91 9.00 -7.04
CA GLY A 121 13.13 7.76 -6.96
C GLY A 121 13.10 7.11 -5.58
N TYR A 122 13.86 7.60 -4.59
CA TYR A 122 13.91 7.10 -3.23
C TYR A 122 13.33 8.12 -2.24
N THR A 123 12.56 7.62 -1.28
CA THR A 123 12.02 8.45 -0.18
C THR A 123 13.13 8.95 0.71
N GLY A 124 13.15 10.26 0.97
CA GLY A 124 14.13 10.89 1.87
C GLY A 124 15.52 11.02 1.28
N VAL A 125 15.70 10.78 -0.02
CA VAL A 125 16.98 10.94 -0.72
C VAL A 125 16.91 12.10 -1.70
N TYR A 126 17.88 12.99 -1.63
CA TYR A 126 17.99 14.19 -2.44
C TYR A 126 19.38 14.27 -3.06
N LYS A 127 19.44 14.59 -4.37
CA LYS A 127 20.73 14.88 -5.01
C LYS A 127 21.19 16.30 -4.64
N GLU A 128 22.42 16.42 -4.20
CA GLU A 128 23.04 17.66 -3.80
C GLU A 128 24.47 17.69 -4.36
N ASN A 129 24.66 18.49 -5.41
CA ASN A 129 25.86 18.48 -6.23
C ASN A 129 26.16 17.06 -6.77
N ASN A 130 27.36 16.53 -6.49
CA ASN A 130 27.77 15.17 -6.91
C ASN A 130 27.53 14.09 -5.84
N ARG A 131 26.76 14.40 -4.79
CA ARG A 131 26.47 13.46 -3.69
C ARG A 131 24.96 13.36 -3.44
N TYR A 132 24.59 12.45 -2.55
CA TYR A 132 23.20 12.20 -2.19
C TYR A 132 23.01 12.35 -0.69
N ARG A 133 22.11 13.25 -0.32
CA ARG A 133 21.72 13.50 1.05
C ARG A 133 20.56 12.62 1.45
N ALA A 134 20.70 11.89 2.58
CA ALA A 134 19.60 11.18 3.21
C ALA A 134 19.03 11.96 4.40
N VAL A 135 17.69 12.10 4.44
CA VAL A 135 16.95 12.85 5.46
C VAL A 135 15.69 12.08 5.84
N ILE A 136 15.38 12.04 7.12
CA ILE A 136 14.12 11.47 7.62
C ILE A 136 13.38 12.51 8.49
N SER A 137 12.06 12.56 8.37
CA SER A 137 11.24 13.49 9.16
C SER A 137 10.62 12.77 10.37
N VAL A 138 10.85 13.34 11.56
CA VAL A 138 10.29 12.89 12.84
C VAL A 138 9.60 14.06 13.52
N ASN A 139 8.32 13.91 13.85
CA ASN A 139 7.55 14.97 14.54
C ASN A 139 7.66 16.34 13.85
N ARG A 140 7.56 16.36 12.51
CA ARG A 140 7.71 17.55 11.65
C ARG A 140 9.10 18.18 11.63
N LYS A 141 10.10 17.56 12.25
CA LYS A 141 11.50 17.97 12.17
C LYS A 141 12.25 17.05 11.23
N SER A 142 13.11 17.62 10.38
CA SER A 142 13.98 16.87 9.47
C SER A 142 15.28 16.51 10.18
N ILE A 143 15.61 15.23 10.19
CA ILE A 143 16.88 14.70 10.72
C ILE A 143 17.77 14.37 9.54
N HIS A 144 18.94 14.99 9.48
CA HIS A 144 19.98 14.65 8.51
C HIS A 144 20.63 13.32 8.91
N ILE A 145 20.69 12.36 7.99
CA ILE A 145 21.28 11.04 8.23
C ILE A 145 22.71 11.01 7.76
N GLY A 146 23.00 11.60 6.58
CA GLY A 146 24.35 11.67 6.02
C GLY A 146 24.36 12.06 4.55
N MET A 147 25.59 12.15 4.03
CA MET A 147 25.91 12.38 2.61
C MET A 147 26.62 11.15 2.05
N PHE A 148 26.14 10.66 0.91
CA PHE A 148 26.56 9.39 0.31
C PHE A 148 27.01 9.60 -1.14
N ALA A 149 27.86 8.69 -1.65
CA ALA A 149 28.33 8.74 -3.02
C ALA A 149 27.22 8.36 -4.02
N THR A 150 26.36 7.39 -3.65
CA THR A 150 25.28 6.91 -4.50
C THR A 150 23.89 7.11 -3.87
N ALA A 151 22.87 7.15 -4.71
CA ALA A 151 21.49 7.24 -4.27
C ALA A 151 21.04 6.00 -3.50
N GLU A 152 21.57 4.84 -3.86
CA GLU A 152 21.31 3.55 -3.25
C GLU A 152 21.86 3.46 -1.82
N GLU A 153 23.08 3.92 -1.59
CA GLU A 153 23.67 4.03 -0.24
C GLU A 153 22.84 4.95 0.65
N ALA A 154 22.45 6.11 0.13
CA ALA A 154 21.58 7.04 0.85
C ALA A 154 20.21 6.41 1.16
N ALA A 155 19.64 5.61 0.24
CA ALA A 155 18.40 4.89 0.44
C ALA A 155 18.53 3.77 1.47
N LEU A 156 19.66 3.05 1.52
CA LEU A 156 19.94 2.05 2.56
C LEU A 156 20.07 2.68 3.94
N ALA A 157 20.78 3.81 4.04
CA ALA A 157 20.91 4.55 5.29
C ALA A 157 19.55 5.07 5.78
N TYR A 158 18.71 5.57 4.85
CA TYR A 158 17.33 5.93 5.16
C TYR A 158 16.53 4.74 5.69
N ASN A 159 16.61 3.57 5.03
CA ASN A 159 15.91 2.37 5.43
C ASN A 159 16.31 1.91 6.84
N LYS A 160 17.61 1.91 7.14
CA LYS A 160 18.13 1.60 8.48
C LYS A 160 17.51 2.53 9.52
N LYS A 161 17.59 3.84 9.28
CA LYS A 161 17.04 4.85 10.20
C LYS A 161 15.53 4.78 10.35
N SER A 162 14.82 4.46 9.27
CA SER A 162 13.36 4.27 9.27
C SER A 162 12.94 3.09 10.13
N ARG A 163 13.66 1.96 10.07
CA ARG A 163 13.43 0.80 10.93
C ARG A 163 13.73 1.08 12.40
N GLU A 164 14.83 1.78 12.68
CA GLU A 164 15.19 2.19 14.06
C GLU A 164 14.08 3.05 14.70
N LEU A 165 13.53 3.99 13.96
CA LEU A 165 12.55 4.95 14.47
C LEU A 165 11.10 4.43 14.49
N TYR A 166 10.73 3.56 13.56
CA TYR A 166 9.34 3.21 13.28
C TYR A 166 9.08 1.71 13.19
N GLY A 167 10.12 0.86 13.31
CA GLY A 167 9.97 -0.59 13.15
C GLY A 167 9.32 -0.96 11.83
N ASP A 168 8.33 -1.86 11.88
CA ASP A 168 7.59 -2.33 10.70
C ASP A 168 6.69 -1.26 10.06
N ASP A 169 6.35 -0.20 10.79
CA ASP A 169 5.60 0.95 10.27
C ASP A 169 6.49 1.94 9.49
N GLY A 170 7.79 1.69 9.42
CA GLY A 170 8.75 2.50 8.69
C GLY A 170 8.59 2.39 7.18
N LYS A 171 8.74 3.49 6.47
CA LYS A 171 8.83 3.46 5.01
C LYS A 171 10.19 2.91 4.60
N ILE A 172 10.18 1.92 3.71
CA ILE A 172 11.39 1.29 3.17
C ILE A 172 11.47 1.56 1.67
N ASN A 173 12.62 2.02 1.22
CA ASN A 173 12.94 2.14 -0.20
C ASN A 173 13.29 0.76 -0.76
N VAL A 174 12.70 0.40 -1.89
CA VAL A 174 13.04 -0.83 -2.61
C VAL A 174 14.24 -0.55 -3.51
N ILE A 175 15.34 -1.25 -3.28
CA ILE A 175 16.56 -1.17 -4.08
C ILE A 175 16.67 -2.45 -4.87
N SER A 176 16.92 -2.37 -6.19
CA SER A 176 17.01 -3.58 -7.02
C SER A 176 18.13 -4.49 -6.51
N THR A 177 17.87 -5.79 -6.48
CA THR A 177 18.81 -6.82 -5.96
C THR A 177 20.17 -6.79 -6.65
N ARG A 178 20.23 -6.45 -7.95
CA ARG A 178 21.50 -6.28 -8.68
C ARG A 178 22.35 -5.13 -8.12
N LYS A 179 21.71 -4.01 -7.74
CA LYS A 179 22.40 -2.84 -7.18
C LYS A 179 22.76 -3.05 -5.70
N ALA A 180 21.92 -3.72 -4.93
CA ALA A 180 22.20 -4.05 -3.53
C ALA A 180 23.38 -5.02 -3.37
N ALA A 181 23.49 -6.02 -4.26
CA ALA A 181 24.60 -6.99 -4.25
C ALA A 181 25.95 -6.36 -4.67
N ALA A 182 25.94 -5.36 -5.55
CA ALA A 182 27.15 -4.63 -5.91
C ALA A 182 27.70 -3.80 -4.72
N LEU A 183 26.82 -3.11 -4.00
CA LEU A 183 27.18 -2.31 -2.82
C LEU A 183 27.70 -3.16 -1.65
N ALA A 184 27.16 -4.38 -1.48
CA ALA A 184 27.63 -5.30 -0.44
C ALA A 184 29.06 -5.84 -0.69
N LYS A 185 29.52 -5.83 -1.95
CA LYS A 185 30.88 -6.28 -2.33
C LYS A 185 31.93 -5.17 -2.19
N GLU A 186 31.52 -3.90 -2.16
CA GLU A 186 32.44 -2.75 -2.00
C GLU A 186 32.74 -2.39 -0.53
N VAL A 187 31.96 -2.93 0.40
CA VAL A 187 32.06 -2.64 1.85
C VAL A 187 32.73 -3.78 2.64
N GLY A 188 33.10 -4.87 2.01
CA GLY A 188 33.85 -6.00 2.56
C GLY A 188 35.27 -6.03 2.01
#